data_b9a15cb6519217ce868c70886958eb68
#
_entry.id   b9a15cb6519217ce868c70886958eb68
#
_cell.length_a   1.000
_cell.length_b   1.000
_cell.length_c   1.000
_cell.angle_alpha   90.00
_cell.angle_beta   90.00
_cell.angle_gamma   90.00
#
_symmetry.space_group_name_H-M   'P 1'
#
loop_
_entity.id
_entity.type
_entity.pdbx_description
1 polymer ?
#
loop_
_entity_poly.entity_id
_entity_poly.type
_entity_poly.pdbx_seq_one_letter_code
_entity_poly.pdbx_strand_id
1 'polypeptide(L)'
;EGLSEEEAYKHFFMIDQQGLLFDDMEDLTPAQKPFAKKRADYKDAGDMTDLLNVVKTVKPTILVGTSTNPGAFTKEVVEAMCENTERPVIFPISNPTKKLEATAKQVIEWSDGKAFVATGVPSGTVSYKGVDYQIGQANNALIYPGLGLGMLASEASLLTDEMIGAAAHSLS
;
A
#
# COMPACT_ATOMS: atom_id res chain seq x y z
N GLU A 1 2.00 17.80 -2.06
CA GLU A 1 1.63 19.20 -2.27
C GLU A 1 2.59 20.12 -1.50
N GLY A 2 3.54 20.75 -2.19
CA GLY A 2 4.52 21.65 -1.60
C GLY A 2 5.77 20.98 -1.03
N LEU A 3 5.88 19.64 -1.03
CA LEU A 3 7.10 18.93 -0.71
C LEU A 3 7.97 18.76 -1.97
N SER A 4 9.29 18.84 -1.81
CA SER A 4 10.19 18.35 -2.84
C SER A 4 10.08 16.82 -2.98
N GLU A 5 10.51 16.29 -4.11
CA GLU A 5 10.50 14.84 -4.36
C GLU A 5 11.32 14.09 -3.30
N GLU A 6 12.50 14.63 -2.93
CA GLU A 6 13.36 14.07 -1.89
C GLU A 6 12.68 14.06 -0.50
N GLU A 7 11.92 15.12 -0.17
CA GLU A 7 11.15 15.16 1.08
C GLU A 7 9.99 14.16 1.05
N ALA A 8 9.31 14.04 -0.09
CA ALA A 8 8.23 13.06 -0.26
C ALA A 8 8.73 11.63 -0.05
N TYR A 9 9.89 11.25 -0.61
CA TYR A 9 10.46 9.90 -0.43
C TYR A 9 10.75 9.54 1.04
N LYS A 10 11.00 10.51 1.92
CA LYS A 10 11.19 10.24 3.35
C LYS A 10 9.95 9.68 4.04
N HIS A 11 8.77 9.95 3.51
CA HIS A 11 7.50 9.45 4.04
C HIS A 11 7.10 8.06 3.53
N PHE A 12 7.81 7.52 2.53
CA PHE A 12 7.57 6.17 2.01
C PHE A 12 8.55 5.18 2.61
N PHE A 13 8.03 4.04 3.07
CA PHE A 13 8.79 2.91 3.61
C PHE A 13 8.50 1.70 2.73
N MET A 14 9.46 1.33 1.90
CA MET A 14 9.31 0.20 0.99
C MET A 14 9.89 -1.05 1.65
N ILE A 15 9.08 -2.11 1.67
CA ILE A 15 9.41 -3.40 2.25
C ILE A 15 9.35 -4.45 1.15
N ASP A 16 10.38 -5.26 1.03
CA ASP A 16 10.46 -6.39 0.10
C ASP A 16 10.85 -7.66 0.89
N GLN A 17 11.19 -8.74 0.22
CA GLN A 17 11.54 -10.04 0.83
C GLN A 17 12.65 -9.94 1.89
N GLN A 18 13.60 -9.01 1.72
CA GLN A 18 14.68 -8.73 2.65
C GLN A 18 14.30 -7.76 3.78
N GLY A 19 13.02 -7.38 3.89
CA GLY A 19 12.51 -6.43 4.89
C GLY A 19 12.50 -4.98 4.40
N LEU A 20 12.58 -4.03 5.33
CA LEU A 20 12.69 -2.61 5.02
C LEU A 20 13.94 -2.34 4.20
N LEU A 21 13.81 -1.61 3.09
CA LEU A 21 14.93 -1.32 2.20
C LEU A 21 15.87 -0.28 2.79
N PHE A 22 17.16 -0.61 2.81
CA PHE A 22 18.23 0.24 3.31
C PHE A 22 19.27 0.56 2.23
N ASP A 23 19.93 1.69 2.39
CA ASP A 23 20.91 2.24 1.45
C ASP A 23 22.19 1.40 1.28
N ASP A 24 22.47 0.51 2.22
CA ASP A 24 23.59 -0.43 2.21
C ASP A 24 23.31 -1.78 1.52
N MET A 25 22.09 -1.98 1.00
CA MET A 25 21.71 -3.20 0.28
C MET A 25 22.23 -3.18 -1.16
N GLU A 26 22.94 -4.23 -1.57
CA GLU A 26 23.59 -4.30 -2.89
C GLU A 26 22.61 -4.54 -4.04
N ASP A 27 21.51 -5.25 -3.78
CA ASP A 27 20.56 -5.74 -4.79
C ASP A 27 19.37 -4.80 -5.05
N LEU A 28 19.45 -3.53 -4.66
CA LEU A 28 18.38 -2.57 -4.92
C LEU A 28 18.27 -2.22 -6.39
N THR A 29 17.06 -2.37 -6.93
CA THR A 29 16.75 -1.89 -8.28
C THR A 29 16.80 -0.35 -8.36
N PRO A 30 16.97 0.23 -9.55
CA PRO A 30 16.91 1.69 -9.71
C PRO A 30 15.61 2.32 -9.16
N ALA A 31 14.47 1.60 -9.26
CA ALA A 31 13.18 2.07 -8.75
C ALA A 31 13.07 2.01 -7.20
N GLN A 32 13.81 1.12 -6.55
CA GLN A 32 13.82 0.97 -5.09
C GLN A 32 14.76 1.96 -4.40
N LYS A 33 15.87 2.31 -5.04
CA LYS A 33 16.93 3.17 -4.46
C LYS A 33 16.43 4.48 -3.84
N PRO A 34 15.50 5.23 -4.47
CA PRO A 34 15.00 6.48 -3.89
C PRO A 34 14.28 6.31 -2.54
N PHE A 35 13.71 5.12 -2.30
CA PHE A 35 12.94 4.80 -1.09
C PHE A 35 13.77 4.15 0.01
N ALA A 36 15.03 3.78 -0.28
CA ALA A 36 15.92 3.15 0.71
C ALA A 36 16.21 4.11 1.86
N LYS A 37 16.14 3.60 3.08
CA LYS A 37 16.40 4.35 4.30
C LYS A 37 17.86 4.23 4.71
N LYS A 38 18.38 5.19 5.46
CA LYS A 38 19.73 5.08 6.02
C LYS A 38 19.71 4.05 7.17
N ARG A 39 20.43 2.96 7.03
CA ARG A 39 20.48 1.92 8.08
C ARG A 39 20.93 2.48 9.42
N ALA A 40 21.78 3.49 9.40
CA ALA A 40 22.29 4.13 10.60
C ALA A 40 21.18 4.70 11.51
N ASP A 41 20.04 5.12 10.92
CA ASP A 41 18.93 5.73 11.64
C ASP A 41 18.06 4.66 12.37
N TYR A 42 18.29 3.36 12.08
CA TYR A 42 17.49 2.22 12.57
C TYR A 42 18.30 1.21 13.38
N LYS A 43 19.47 1.58 13.89
CA LYS A 43 20.39 0.66 14.60
C LYS A 43 19.76 -0.03 15.80
N ASP A 44 18.89 0.69 16.51
CA ASP A 44 18.24 0.22 17.72
C ASP A 44 16.78 -0.20 17.48
N ALA A 45 16.36 -0.29 16.22
CA ALA A 45 14.97 -0.54 15.85
C ALA A 45 14.55 -2.03 15.86
N GLY A 46 15.48 -2.93 16.18
CA GLY A 46 15.23 -4.37 16.19
C GLY A 46 15.22 -4.98 14.78
N ASP A 47 14.47 -6.07 14.60
CA ASP A 47 14.42 -6.80 13.33
C ASP A 47 13.54 -6.09 12.30
N MET A 48 14.14 -5.39 11.37
CA MET A 48 13.47 -4.67 10.29
C MET A 48 13.09 -5.58 9.09
N THR A 49 13.27 -6.89 9.20
CA THR A 49 12.70 -7.87 8.25
C THR A 49 11.28 -8.27 8.65
N ASP A 50 10.90 -8.07 9.91
CA ASP A 50 9.55 -8.31 10.41
C ASP A 50 8.64 -7.11 10.18
N LEU A 51 7.56 -7.30 9.40
CA LEU A 51 6.58 -6.26 9.08
C LEU A 51 5.98 -5.61 10.34
N LEU A 52 5.67 -6.40 11.37
CA LEU A 52 5.10 -5.87 12.61
C LEU A 52 6.07 -4.91 13.29
N ASN A 53 7.35 -5.29 13.36
CA ASN A 53 8.37 -4.42 13.94
C ASN A 53 8.57 -3.14 13.11
N VAL A 54 8.56 -3.25 11.78
CA VAL A 54 8.61 -2.06 10.91
C VAL A 54 7.43 -1.14 11.18
N VAL A 55 6.19 -1.65 11.19
CA VAL A 55 4.97 -0.83 11.44
C VAL A 55 5.03 -0.15 12.80
N LYS A 56 5.48 -0.83 13.85
CA LYS A 56 5.65 -0.25 15.19
C LYS A 56 6.71 0.84 15.25
N THR A 57 7.77 0.68 14.46
CA THR A 57 8.92 1.60 14.42
C THR A 57 8.61 2.86 13.63
N VAL A 58 8.10 2.71 12.38
CA VAL A 58 7.90 3.85 11.48
C VAL A 58 6.52 4.51 11.62
N LYS A 59 5.59 3.84 12.29
CA LYS A 59 4.24 4.33 12.61
C LYS A 59 3.50 4.89 11.40
N PRO A 60 3.32 4.11 10.33
CA PRO A 60 2.66 4.58 9.12
C PRO A 60 1.17 4.81 9.36
N THR A 61 0.55 5.67 8.57
CA THR A 61 -0.90 5.88 8.53
C THR A 61 -1.56 5.13 7.37
N ILE A 62 -0.77 4.72 6.38
CA ILE A 62 -1.20 3.99 5.18
C ILE A 62 -0.33 2.75 5.03
N LEU A 63 -0.96 1.59 4.86
CA LEU A 63 -0.31 0.31 4.58
C LEU A 63 -0.86 -0.27 3.28
N VAL A 64 0.01 -0.46 2.29
CA VAL A 64 -0.36 -1.01 0.99
C VAL A 64 0.37 -2.33 0.76
N GLY A 65 -0.37 -3.39 0.46
CA GLY A 65 0.15 -4.73 0.20
C GLY A 65 0.12 -5.07 -1.29
N THR A 66 1.30 -5.28 -1.85
CA THR A 66 1.51 -5.77 -3.23
C THR A 66 2.43 -7.00 -3.23
N SER A 67 2.56 -7.65 -2.09
CA SER A 67 3.58 -8.68 -1.82
C SER A 67 3.27 -10.04 -2.44
N THR A 68 2.01 -10.31 -2.80
CA THR A 68 1.51 -11.64 -3.15
C THR A 68 1.77 -12.71 -2.07
N ASN A 69 2.05 -12.29 -0.83
CA ASN A 69 2.28 -13.15 0.32
C ASN A 69 1.01 -13.24 1.18
N PRO A 70 0.27 -14.36 1.11
CA PRO A 70 -1.01 -14.51 1.82
C PRO A 70 -0.83 -14.38 3.33
N GLY A 71 -1.68 -13.56 3.96
CA GLY A 71 -1.66 -13.40 5.41
C GLY A 71 -0.52 -12.52 5.95
N ALA A 72 0.21 -11.83 5.09
CA ALA A 72 1.28 -10.91 5.52
C ALA A 72 0.77 -9.79 6.44
N PHE A 73 -0.49 -9.35 6.27
CA PHE A 73 -1.13 -8.44 7.20
C PHE A 73 -1.82 -9.24 8.29
N THR A 74 -1.08 -9.55 9.35
CA THR A 74 -1.61 -10.27 10.52
C THR A 74 -2.51 -9.36 11.36
N LYS A 75 -3.21 -9.95 12.32
CA LYS A 75 -4.02 -9.20 13.27
C LYS A 75 -3.19 -8.17 14.02
N GLU A 76 -2.01 -8.56 14.49
CA GLU A 76 -1.08 -7.71 15.23
C GLU A 76 -0.61 -6.50 14.39
N VAL A 77 -0.37 -6.70 13.10
CA VAL A 77 -0.01 -5.61 12.16
C VAL A 77 -1.16 -4.62 12.03
N VAL A 78 -2.41 -5.10 11.84
CA VAL A 78 -3.59 -4.22 11.73
C VAL A 78 -3.85 -3.49 13.05
N GLU A 79 -3.73 -4.15 14.19
CA GLU A 79 -3.87 -3.52 15.51
C GLU A 79 -2.79 -2.44 15.72
N ALA A 80 -1.53 -2.70 15.37
CA ALA A 80 -0.45 -1.71 15.44
C ALA A 80 -0.72 -0.50 14.54
N MET A 81 -1.30 -0.68 13.36
CA MET A 81 -1.76 0.43 12.51
C MET A 81 -2.82 1.29 13.22
N CYS A 82 -3.75 0.67 13.94
CA CYS A 82 -4.80 1.38 14.70
C CYS A 82 -4.27 2.08 15.96
N GLU A 83 -3.13 1.66 16.50
CA GLU A 83 -2.43 2.38 17.57
C GLU A 83 -1.76 3.65 17.07
N ASN A 84 -1.31 3.66 15.82
CA ASN A 84 -0.60 4.78 15.22
C ASN A 84 -1.53 5.92 14.76
N THR A 85 -2.75 5.59 14.35
CA THR A 85 -3.74 6.56 13.85
C THR A 85 -5.17 6.07 14.09
N GLU A 86 -6.07 7.01 14.33
CA GLU A 86 -7.48 6.72 14.58
C GLU A 86 -8.16 5.99 13.41
N ARG A 87 -7.79 6.33 12.18
CA ARG A 87 -8.37 5.77 10.95
C ARG A 87 -7.27 5.37 9.96
N PRO A 88 -6.63 4.21 10.14
CA PRO A 88 -5.59 3.74 9.22
C PRO A 88 -6.17 3.39 7.86
N VAL A 89 -5.39 3.63 6.81
CA VAL A 89 -5.67 3.12 5.47
C VAL A 89 -4.93 1.81 5.27
N ILE A 90 -5.65 0.71 5.00
CA ILE A 90 -5.05 -0.62 4.84
C ILE A 90 -5.58 -1.24 3.55
N PHE A 91 -4.71 -1.36 2.56
CA PHE A 91 -5.01 -1.81 1.21
C PHE A 91 -4.27 -3.11 0.87
N PRO A 92 -4.82 -4.31 1.19
CA PRO A 92 -4.31 -5.58 0.69
C PRO A 92 -4.75 -5.74 -0.77
N ILE A 93 -3.89 -5.31 -1.72
CA ILE A 93 -4.28 -5.23 -3.14
C ILE A 93 -3.65 -6.31 -4.03
N SER A 94 -3.00 -7.31 -3.46
CA SER A 94 -2.51 -8.46 -4.22
C SER A 94 -3.62 -9.25 -4.88
N ASN A 95 -3.32 -9.84 -6.04
CA ASN A 95 -4.23 -10.67 -6.84
C ASN A 95 -3.60 -12.06 -7.10
N PRO A 96 -4.38 -13.11 -7.24
CA PRO A 96 -5.83 -13.29 -6.99
C PRO A 96 -6.15 -13.38 -5.48
N THR A 97 -7.43 -13.58 -5.13
CA THR A 97 -7.93 -13.66 -3.73
C THR A 97 -7.05 -14.50 -2.78
N LYS A 98 -6.54 -15.64 -3.25
CA LYS A 98 -5.67 -16.53 -2.46
C LYS A 98 -4.28 -15.95 -2.16
N LYS A 99 -3.95 -14.78 -2.74
CA LYS A 99 -2.68 -14.08 -2.55
C LYS A 99 -2.83 -12.75 -1.81
N LEU A 100 -4.04 -12.42 -1.35
CA LEU A 100 -4.27 -11.24 -0.53
C LEU A 100 -3.49 -11.31 0.79
N GLU A 101 -2.91 -10.22 1.19
CA GLU A 101 -2.23 -10.06 2.48
C GLU A 101 -3.18 -10.23 3.67
N ALA A 102 -4.43 -9.77 3.51
CA ALA A 102 -5.57 -10.05 4.37
C ALA A 102 -6.87 -9.88 3.58
N THR A 103 -7.95 -10.51 4.02
CA THR A 103 -9.28 -10.25 3.47
C THR A 103 -9.86 -8.94 4.04
N ALA A 104 -10.75 -8.30 3.30
CA ALA A 104 -11.44 -7.10 3.79
C ALA A 104 -12.15 -7.34 5.13
N LYS A 105 -12.78 -8.53 5.29
CA LYS A 105 -13.44 -8.93 6.53
C LYS A 105 -12.46 -8.96 7.70
N GLN A 106 -11.30 -9.59 7.54
CA GLN A 106 -10.27 -9.63 8.57
C GLN A 106 -9.81 -8.23 8.96
N VAL A 107 -9.51 -7.35 7.99
CA VAL A 107 -9.05 -6.00 8.29
C VAL A 107 -10.13 -5.21 9.04
N ILE A 108 -11.40 -5.29 8.65
CA ILE A 108 -12.51 -4.61 9.34
C ILE A 108 -12.67 -5.15 10.77
N GLU A 109 -12.65 -6.47 10.96
CA GLU A 109 -12.79 -7.09 12.28
C GLU A 109 -11.61 -6.74 13.21
N TRP A 110 -10.36 -6.84 12.71
CA TRP A 110 -9.16 -6.57 13.50
C TRP A 110 -8.93 -5.09 13.81
N SER A 111 -9.42 -4.19 12.96
CA SER A 111 -9.38 -2.75 13.19
C SER A 111 -10.56 -2.22 14.00
N ASP A 112 -11.47 -3.09 14.44
CA ASP A 112 -12.72 -2.71 15.08
C ASP A 112 -13.56 -1.73 14.24
N GLY A 113 -13.56 -1.91 12.91
CA GLY A 113 -14.26 -1.07 11.95
C GLY A 113 -13.63 0.30 11.67
N LYS A 114 -12.43 0.57 12.20
CA LYS A 114 -11.77 1.88 12.06
C LYS A 114 -11.07 2.07 10.71
N ALA A 115 -10.53 1.00 10.13
CA ALA A 115 -9.72 1.09 8.93
C ALA A 115 -10.53 1.45 7.68
N PHE A 116 -9.94 2.29 6.82
CA PHE A 116 -10.34 2.38 5.43
C PHE A 116 -9.73 1.21 4.66
N VAL A 117 -10.57 0.46 3.95
CA VAL A 117 -10.15 -0.77 3.27
C VAL A 117 -10.52 -0.72 1.80
N ALA A 118 -9.54 -1.03 0.95
CA ALA A 118 -9.76 -1.43 -0.43
C ALA A 118 -8.93 -2.68 -0.73
N THR A 119 -9.42 -3.53 -1.63
CA THR A 119 -8.75 -4.79 -1.97
C THR A 119 -8.52 -4.90 -3.48
N GLY A 120 -7.51 -5.65 -3.89
CA GLY A 120 -7.20 -5.88 -5.32
C GLY A 120 -8.27 -6.70 -6.06
N VAL A 121 -9.13 -7.38 -5.32
CA VAL A 121 -10.23 -8.21 -5.85
C VAL A 121 -11.58 -7.67 -5.37
N PRO A 122 -12.69 -7.93 -6.07
CA PRO A 122 -14.02 -7.57 -5.58
C PRO A 122 -14.31 -8.23 -4.23
N SER A 123 -14.62 -7.45 -3.21
CA SER A 123 -14.90 -7.93 -1.85
C SER A 123 -16.32 -7.67 -1.38
N GLY A 124 -17.07 -6.83 -2.12
CA GLY A 124 -18.46 -6.48 -1.79
C GLY A 124 -18.58 -5.71 -0.47
N THR A 125 -19.69 -5.95 0.23
CA THR A 125 -19.97 -5.33 1.53
C THR A 125 -19.56 -6.27 2.66
N VAL A 126 -18.94 -5.71 3.69
CA VAL A 126 -18.62 -6.43 4.94
C VAL A 126 -19.49 -5.88 6.06
N SER A 127 -20.33 -6.72 6.66
CA SER A 127 -21.15 -6.35 7.83
C SER A 127 -20.37 -6.65 9.11
N TYR A 128 -20.21 -5.65 9.98
CA TYR A 128 -19.52 -5.80 11.27
C TYR A 128 -20.19 -4.90 12.32
N LYS A 129 -20.58 -5.47 13.46
CA LYS A 129 -21.25 -4.77 14.58
C LYS A 129 -22.46 -3.94 14.16
N GLY A 130 -23.25 -4.44 13.19
CA GLY A 130 -24.44 -3.76 12.70
C GLY A 130 -24.18 -2.61 11.72
N VAL A 131 -22.94 -2.42 11.28
CA VAL A 131 -22.54 -1.45 10.26
C VAL A 131 -22.12 -2.19 9.00
N ASP A 132 -22.57 -1.71 7.85
CA ASP A 132 -22.20 -2.22 6.52
C ASP A 132 -21.09 -1.36 5.91
N TYR A 133 -19.91 -1.98 5.74
CA TYR A 133 -18.74 -1.36 5.14
C TYR A 133 -18.68 -1.69 3.66
N GLN A 134 -18.80 -0.67 2.81
CA GLN A 134 -18.55 -0.81 1.38
C GLN A 134 -17.04 -0.87 1.11
N ILE A 135 -16.57 -1.97 0.53
CA ILE A 135 -15.15 -2.18 0.29
C ILE A 135 -14.80 -1.73 -1.13
N GLY A 136 -13.89 -0.78 -1.24
CA GLY A 136 -13.36 -0.33 -2.52
C GLY A 136 -12.55 -1.42 -3.22
N GLN A 137 -12.54 -1.40 -4.56
CA GLN A 137 -11.63 -2.22 -5.36
C GLN A 137 -10.50 -1.35 -5.92
N ALA A 138 -9.26 -1.64 -5.54
CA ALA A 138 -8.06 -1.02 -6.07
C ALA A 138 -7.38 -1.96 -7.07
N ASN A 139 -7.80 -1.89 -8.33
CA ASN A 139 -7.27 -2.76 -9.38
C ASN A 139 -6.99 -1.94 -10.64
N ASN A 140 -5.81 -2.13 -11.23
CA ASN A 140 -5.39 -1.46 -12.45
C ASN A 140 -6.35 -1.68 -13.63
N ALA A 141 -7.12 -2.78 -13.64
CA ALA A 141 -8.14 -3.05 -14.64
C ALA A 141 -9.22 -1.95 -14.72
N LEU A 142 -9.39 -1.14 -13.68
CA LEU A 142 -10.34 -0.03 -13.66
C LEU A 142 -9.83 1.18 -14.49
N ILE A 143 -8.52 1.36 -14.62
CA ILE A 143 -7.92 2.51 -15.28
C ILE A 143 -7.41 2.19 -16.69
N TYR A 144 -6.97 0.96 -16.97
CA TYR A 144 -6.35 0.58 -18.23
C TYR A 144 -7.19 0.85 -19.48
N PRO A 145 -8.52 0.61 -19.50
CA PRO A 145 -9.31 0.87 -20.71
C PRO A 145 -9.31 2.36 -21.06
N GLY A 146 -9.44 3.25 -20.06
CA GLY A 146 -9.39 4.69 -20.26
C GLY A 146 -8.04 5.19 -20.73
N LEU A 147 -6.95 4.72 -20.12
CA LEU A 147 -5.58 5.04 -20.54
C LEU A 147 -5.32 4.55 -21.96
N GLY A 148 -5.67 3.31 -22.30
CA GLY A 148 -5.47 2.76 -23.63
C GLY A 148 -6.23 3.54 -24.70
N LEU A 149 -7.49 3.89 -24.46
CA LEU A 149 -8.28 4.71 -25.37
C LEU A 149 -7.69 6.13 -25.51
N GLY A 150 -7.27 6.73 -24.40
CA GLY A 150 -6.63 8.06 -24.40
C GLY A 150 -5.36 8.08 -25.23
N MET A 151 -4.49 7.08 -25.10
CA MET A 151 -3.28 6.95 -25.90
C MET A 151 -3.59 6.80 -27.39
N LEU A 152 -4.57 5.96 -27.75
CA LEU A 152 -4.99 5.78 -29.14
C LEU A 152 -5.58 7.08 -29.73
N ALA A 153 -6.43 7.76 -29.00
CA ALA A 153 -7.07 8.99 -29.46
C ALA A 153 -6.10 10.17 -29.61
N SER A 154 -5.05 10.21 -28.80
CA SER A 154 -4.01 11.25 -28.86
C SER A 154 -2.82 10.88 -29.76
N GLU A 155 -2.82 9.67 -30.35
CA GLU A 155 -1.69 9.13 -31.13
C GLU A 155 -0.37 9.14 -30.32
N ALA A 156 -0.45 9.01 -28.99
CA ALA A 156 0.70 9.06 -28.12
C ALA A 156 1.59 7.82 -28.31
N SER A 157 2.88 8.04 -28.47
CA SER A 157 3.88 6.97 -28.60
C SER A 157 4.41 6.47 -27.24
N LEU A 158 4.14 7.22 -26.17
CA LEU A 158 4.61 6.91 -24.81
C LEU A 158 3.53 7.28 -23.79
N LEU A 159 3.33 6.42 -22.79
CA LEU A 159 2.52 6.74 -21.62
C LEU A 159 3.34 7.61 -20.67
N THR A 160 2.86 8.82 -20.36
CA THR A 160 3.54 9.74 -19.45
C THR A 160 2.89 9.75 -18.05
N ASP A 161 3.62 10.25 -17.05
CA ASP A 161 3.11 10.39 -15.68
C ASP A 161 1.90 11.35 -15.63
N GLU A 162 1.87 12.39 -16.46
CA GLU A 162 0.73 13.30 -16.57
C GLU A 162 -0.53 12.59 -17.07
N MET A 163 -0.39 11.65 -18.03
CA MET A 163 -1.52 10.84 -18.49
C MET A 163 -2.06 9.93 -17.39
N ILE A 164 -1.16 9.31 -16.61
CA ILE A 164 -1.54 8.48 -15.46
C ILE A 164 -2.22 9.35 -14.39
N GLY A 165 -1.67 10.52 -14.11
CA GLY A 165 -2.25 11.48 -13.16
C GLY A 165 -3.64 11.96 -13.60
N ALA A 166 -3.82 12.31 -14.88
CA ALA A 166 -5.12 12.71 -15.41
C ALA A 166 -6.16 11.60 -15.31
N ALA A 167 -5.77 10.35 -15.61
CA ALA A 167 -6.65 9.20 -15.48
C ALA A 167 -7.03 8.93 -14.01
N ALA A 168 -6.09 9.05 -13.08
CA ALA A 168 -6.34 8.91 -11.64
C ALA A 168 -7.31 9.98 -11.12
N HIS A 169 -7.12 11.24 -11.51
CA HIS A 169 -8.04 12.34 -11.17
C HIS A 169 -9.44 12.17 -11.74
N SER A 170 -9.58 11.50 -12.88
CA SER A 170 -10.88 11.25 -13.51
C SER A 170 -11.67 10.13 -12.80
N LEU A 171 -11.00 9.28 -12.01
CA LEU A 171 -11.62 8.22 -11.23
C LEU A 171 -12.02 8.67 -9.81
N SER A 172 -11.46 9.76 -9.32
CA SER A 172 -11.76 10.32 -7.99
C SER A 172 -12.95 11.26 -8.04
#